data_41d000e023f83997c53a97a638d0cb91
#
_entry.id   41d000e023f83997c53a97a638d0cb91
#
_cell.length_a   1.000
_cell.length_b   1.000
_cell.length_c   1.000
_cell.angle_alpha   90.00
_cell.angle_beta   90.00
_cell.angle_gamma   90.00
#
_symmetry.space_group_name_H-M   'P 1'
#
loop_
_entity.id
_entity.type
_entity.pdbx_description
1 polymer ?
#
loop_
_entity_poly.entity_id
_entity_poly.type
_entity_poly.pdbx_seq_one_letter_code
_entity_poly.pdbx_strand_id
1 'polypeptide(L)'
;MKTKFDRNNLSKDDFEYNYNPRVAVPNAQEYIDDFIDRSKTARTLMQGVYDIRYGTKPKQTLDLHLPKDSSNPPLLIYFHGGHWRAIDKNDHSFIALPFIKNGIAVANVNYDLCPSVTLTEIVDEIIEAFHFVRNQVQEWK
;
A
#
# COMPACT_ATOMS: atom_id res chain seq x y z
N MET A 1 6.97 -23.98 -31.29
CA MET A 1 8.17 -23.82 -30.44
C MET A 1 8.06 -22.46 -29.75
N LYS A 2 7.91 -22.38 -28.44
CA LYS A 2 7.99 -21.10 -27.75
C LYS A 2 9.44 -20.64 -27.83
N THR A 3 9.69 -19.51 -28.50
CA THR A 3 11.00 -18.86 -28.51
C THR A 3 11.44 -18.60 -27.06
N LYS A 4 12.67 -18.94 -26.75
CA LYS A 4 13.26 -18.73 -25.42
C LYS A 4 13.14 -17.24 -25.08
N PHE A 5 12.48 -16.91 -23.99
CA PHE A 5 12.32 -15.53 -23.52
C PHE A 5 13.71 -14.89 -23.33
N ASP A 6 14.00 -13.86 -24.11
CA ASP A 6 15.23 -13.09 -24.01
C ASP A 6 14.91 -11.65 -23.58
N ARG A 7 15.06 -11.37 -22.29
CA ARG A 7 14.77 -10.06 -21.70
C ARG A 7 15.64 -8.92 -22.23
N ASN A 8 16.75 -9.22 -22.89
CA ASN A 8 17.68 -8.20 -23.41
C ASN A 8 17.27 -7.70 -24.81
N ASN A 9 16.35 -8.42 -25.48
CA ASN A 9 15.90 -8.14 -26.85
C ASN A 9 14.37 -8.01 -26.94
N LEU A 10 13.73 -7.48 -25.90
CA LEU A 10 12.30 -7.22 -25.92
C LEU A 10 11.98 -5.97 -26.76
N SER A 11 10.98 -6.07 -27.63
CA SER A 11 10.33 -4.89 -28.19
C SER A 11 9.65 -4.09 -27.06
N LYS A 12 9.28 -2.83 -27.34
CA LYS A 12 8.54 -2.03 -26.37
C LYS A 12 7.21 -2.70 -25.96
N ASP A 13 6.51 -3.30 -26.92
CA ASP A 13 5.22 -3.97 -26.69
C ASP A 13 5.40 -5.27 -25.88
N ASP A 14 6.45 -6.05 -26.17
CA ASP A 14 6.80 -7.22 -25.36
C ASP A 14 7.19 -6.82 -23.93
N PHE A 15 7.92 -5.71 -23.76
CA PHE A 15 8.28 -5.20 -22.45
C PHE A 15 7.03 -4.79 -21.68
N GLU A 16 6.13 -3.99 -22.27
CA GLU A 16 4.87 -3.61 -21.63
C GLU A 16 4.03 -4.84 -21.26
N TYR A 17 3.86 -5.80 -22.16
CA TYR A 17 3.11 -7.01 -21.89
C TYR A 17 3.69 -7.85 -20.74
N ASN A 18 5.02 -7.98 -20.66
CA ASN A 18 5.67 -8.82 -19.66
C ASN A 18 5.82 -8.13 -18.28
N TYR A 19 5.86 -6.80 -18.22
CA TYR A 19 6.14 -6.06 -17.00
C TYR A 19 4.99 -5.17 -16.52
N ASN A 20 3.92 -5.02 -17.30
CA ASN A 20 2.74 -4.27 -16.93
C ASN A 20 1.51 -5.18 -16.79
N PRO A 21 1.13 -5.59 -15.57
CA PRO A 21 -0.02 -6.48 -15.36
C PRO A 21 -1.33 -5.93 -15.94
N ARG A 22 -1.49 -4.60 -16.01
CA ARG A 22 -2.68 -3.98 -16.60
C ARG A 22 -2.81 -4.21 -18.11
N VAL A 23 -1.71 -4.49 -18.78
CA VAL A 23 -1.69 -4.84 -20.21
C VAL A 23 -1.82 -6.35 -20.40
N ALA A 24 -1.16 -7.14 -19.55
CA ALA A 24 -1.13 -8.59 -19.65
C ALA A 24 -2.44 -9.27 -19.22
N VAL A 25 -3.20 -8.67 -18.29
CA VAL A 25 -4.44 -9.22 -17.74
C VAL A 25 -5.64 -8.50 -18.36
N PRO A 26 -6.46 -9.19 -19.19
CA PRO A 26 -7.55 -8.54 -19.95
C PRO A 26 -8.58 -7.79 -19.08
N ASN A 27 -8.83 -8.25 -17.87
CA ASN A 27 -9.77 -7.66 -16.93
C ASN A 27 -9.07 -7.06 -15.69
N ALA A 28 -7.85 -6.53 -15.83
CA ALA A 28 -7.08 -5.98 -14.74
C ALA A 28 -7.83 -4.88 -13.95
N GLN A 29 -8.67 -4.08 -14.64
CA GLN A 29 -9.44 -3.02 -14.01
C GLN A 29 -10.48 -3.57 -13.02
N GLU A 30 -11.10 -4.71 -13.29
CA GLU A 30 -12.08 -5.33 -12.39
C GLU A 30 -11.47 -5.69 -11.03
N TYR A 31 -10.23 -6.17 -11.02
CA TYR A 31 -9.50 -6.45 -9.76
C TYR A 31 -9.18 -5.17 -8.98
N ILE A 32 -8.85 -4.09 -9.67
CA ILE A 32 -8.58 -2.79 -9.03
C ILE A 32 -9.87 -2.25 -8.41
N ASP A 33 -10.98 -2.32 -9.13
CA ASP A 33 -12.29 -1.90 -8.67
C ASP A 33 -12.74 -2.73 -7.45
N ASP A 34 -12.51 -4.06 -7.45
CA ASP A 34 -12.75 -4.93 -6.31
C ASP A 34 -11.92 -4.50 -5.08
N PHE A 35 -10.64 -4.19 -5.25
CA PHE A 35 -9.81 -3.71 -4.14
C PHE A 35 -10.36 -2.41 -3.54
N ILE A 36 -10.78 -1.47 -4.40
CA ILE A 36 -11.37 -0.20 -3.97
C ILE A 36 -12.67 -0.44 -3.19
N ASP A 37 -13.56 -1.26 -3.70
CA ASP A 37 -14.86 -1.51 -3.08
C ASP A 37 -14.74 -2.32 -1.78
N ARG A 38 -13.86 -3.31 -1.73
CA ARG A 38 -13.52 -4.02 -0.50
C ARG A 38 -12.90 -3.10 0.54
N SER A 39 -12.06 -2.15 0.11
CA SER A 39 -11.44 -1.18 1.01
C SER A 39 -12.47 -0.21 1.57
N LYS A 40 -13.37 0.32 0.75
CA LYS A 40 -14.50 1.14 1.22
C LYS A 40 -15.32 0.39 2.28
N THR A 41 -15.70 -0.86 1.99
CA THR A 41 -16.45 -1.70 2.93
C THR A 41 -15.66 -1.95 4.22
N ALA A 42 -14.39 -2.31 4.12
CA ALA A 42 -13.55 -2.57 5.29
C ALA A 42 -13.43 -1.35 6.20
N ARG A 43 -13.28 -0.16 5.63
CA ARG A 43 -13.20 1.10 6.40
C ARG A 43 -14.46 1.38 7.23
N THR A 44 -15.63 0.92 6.82
CA THR A 44 -16.87 1.05 7.63
C THR A 44 -16.94 0.05 8.79
N LEU A 45 -16.15 -1.02 8.74
CA LEU A 45 -16.13 -2.10 9.73
C LEU A 45 -15.01 -1.97 10.77
N MET A 46 -14.04 -1.11 10.51
CA MET A 46 -12.85 -0.93 11.34
C MET A 46 -12.89 0.42 12.07
N GLN A 47 -12.33 0.44 13.27
CA GLN A 47 -11.98 1.69 13.95
C GLN A 47 -10.58 2.12 13.50
N GLY A 48 -10.36 3.43 13.33
CA GLY A 48 -9.07 3.93 12.93
C GLY A 48 -8.96 5.45 12.97
N VAL A 49 -7.72 5.91 12.93
CA VAL A 49 -7.36 7.30 12.69
C VAL A 49 -6.80 7.40 11.29
N TYR A 50 -7.34 8.30 10.49
CA TYR A 50 -7.03 8.39 9.07
C TYR A 50 -6.17 9.62 8.77
N ASP A 51 -5.38 9.52 7.71
CA ASP A 51 -4.55 10.61 7.18
C ASP A 51 -3.59 11.25 8.19
N ILE A 52 -3.05 10.42 9.11
CA ILE A 52 -1.98 10.84 10.03
C ILE A 52 -0.75 11.21 9.19
N ARG A 53 -0.29 12.45 9.31
CA ARG A 53 0.88 12.93 8.57
C ARG A 53 2.17 12.46 9.24
N TYR A 54 3.05 11.83 8.45
CA TYR A 54 4.41 11.49 8.90
C TYR A 54 5.49 12.37 8.24
N GLY A 55 5.11 13.17 7.23
CA GLY A 55 6.00 14.09 6.54
C GLY A 55 5.24 15.29 5.95
N THR A 56 5.92 16.07 5.12
CA THR A 56 5.39 17.33 4.57
C THR A 56 4.76 17.20 3.19
N LYS A 57 5.07 16.15 2.44
CA LYS A 57 4.55 15.94 1.09
C LYS A 57 3.09 15.44 1.13
N PRO A 58 2.31 15.65 0.06
CA PRO A 58 0.87 15.33 0.04
C PRO A 58 0.53 13.88 0.39
N LYS A 59 1.32 12.92 -0.09
CA LYS A 59 1.09 11.49 0.15
C LYS A 59 1.83 10.91 1.36
N GLN A 60 2.60 11.70 2.08
CA GLN A 60 3.25 11.30 3.32
C GLN A 60 2.22 11.24 4.47
N THR A 61 1.29 10.32 4.34
CA THR A 61 0.22 10.05 5.30
C THR A 61 0.09 8.55 5.56
N LEU A 62 -0.49 8.19 6.69
CA LEU A 62 -0.86 6.81 7.00
C LEU A 62 -2.24 6.75 7.66
N ASP A 63 -2.87 5.58 7.58
CA ASP A 63 -4.06 5.25 8.36
C ASP A 63 -3.68 4.24 9.44
N LEU A 64 -4.06 4.51 10.68
CA LEU A 64 -3.90 3.59 11.80
C LEU A 64 -5.23 2.91 12.08
N HIS A 65 -5.30 1.60 11.90
CA HIS A 65 -6.43 0.76 12.25
C HIS A 65 -6.16 0.02 13.55
N LEU A 66 -7.09 0.09 14.48
CA LEU A 66 -6.94 -0.48 15.83
C LEU A 66 -7.92 -1.62 16.07
N PRO A 67 -7.50 -2.73 16.70
CA PRO A 67 -8.41 -3.77 17.13
C PRO A 67 -9.26 -3.25 18.31
N LYS A 68 -10.51 -3.74 18.39
CA LYS A 68 -11.37 -3.50 19.56
C LYS A 68 -10.82 -4.29 20.74
N ASP A 69 -10.96 -3.75 21.91
CA ASP A 69 -10.71 -4.45 23.19
C ASP A 69 -9.27 -4.97 23.38
N SER A 70 -8.30 -4.39 22.68
CA SER A 70 -6.89 -4.76 22.83
C SER A 70 -6.09 -3.58 23.39
N SER A 71 -5.53 -3.76 24.58
CA SER A 71 -4.54 -2.85 25.13
C SER A 71 -3.15 -3.28 24.65
N ASN A 72 -2.40 -2.39 24.03
CA ASN A 72 -1.06 -2.63 23.52
C ASN A 72 -0.97 -3.75 22.45
N PRO A 73 -1.75 -3.67 21.36
CA PRO A 73 -1.70 -4.68 20.31
C PRO A 73 -0.35 -4.66 19.58
N PRO A 74 0.10 -5.81 19.05
CA PRO A 74 1.20 -5.81 18.08
C PRO A 74 0.79 -4.97 16.87
N LEU A 75 1.76 -4.30 16.24
CA LEU A 75 1.53 -3.41 15.11
C LEU A 75 2.19 -3.95 13.84
N LEU A 76 1.39 -4.11 12.78
CA LEU A 76 1.85 -4.34 11.43
C LEU A 76 1.97 -3.00 10.69
N ILE A 77 3.13 -2.73 10.10
CA ILE A 77 3.30 -1.61 9.16
C ILE A 77 3.17 -2.17 7.74
N TYR A 78 2.21 -1.64 6.97
CA TYR A 78 1.94 -2.08 5.61
C TYR A 78 2.21 -0.97 4.61
N PHE A 79 3.01 -1.26 3.59
CA PHE A 79 3.26 -0.39 2.44
C PHE A 79 2.59 -1.01 1.22
N HIS A 80 1.70 -0.26 0.57
CA HIS A 80 0.93 -0.76 -0.55
C HIS A 80 1.80 -1.03 -1.79
N GLY A 81 1.34 -1.97 -2.63
CA GLY A 81 1.96 -2.24 -3.93
C GLY A 81 1.62 -1.18 -4.98
N GLY A 82 1.69 -1.55 -6.26
CA GLY A 82 1.36 -0.67 -7.39
C GLY A 82 2.57 -0.30 -8.24
N HIS A 83 3.66 -1.06 -8.12
CA HIS A 83 4.88 -0.89 -8.93
C HIS A 83 5.46 0.53 -8.84
N TRP A 84 5.33 1.16 -7.66
CA TRP A 84 5.75 2.56 -7.35
C TRP A 84 5.15 3.62 -8.27
N ARG A 85 4.09 3.32 -9.01
CA ARG A 85 3.50 4.20 -10.03
C ARG A 85 1.98 4.37 -9.90
N ALA A 86 1.35 3.56 -9.09
CA ALA A 86 -0.10 3.51 -9.02
C ALA A 86 -0.59 3.07 -7.65
N ILE A 87 -1.88 3.25 -7.42
CA ILE A 87 -2.60 2.82 -6.23
C ILE A 87 -2.32 3.76 -5.05
N ASP A 88 -3.12 3.62 -4.04
CA ASP A 88 -3.10 4.46 -2.83
C ASP A 88 -3.39 3.58 -1.61
N LYS A 89 -2.99 4.03 -0.42
CA LYS A 89 -3.32 3.33 0.82
C LYS A 89 -4.82 3.06 0.97
N ASN A 90 -5.65 3.97 0.45
CA ASN A 90 -7.10 3.84 0.51
C ASN A 90 -7.63 2.63 -0.28
N ASP A 91 -6.96 2.27 -1.38
CA ASP A 91 -7.32 1.14 -2.23
C ASP A 91 -6.97 -0.22 -1.59
N HIS A 92 -6.13 -0.19 -0.53
CA HIS A 92 -5.65 -1.38 0.17
C HIS A 92 -6.10 -1.48 1.63
N SER A 93 -7.02 -0.64 2.09
CA SER A 93 -7.51 -0.67 3.48
C SER A 93 -8.12 -2.02 3.87
N PHE A 94 -8.66 -2.79 2.91
CA PHE A 94 -9.24 -4.12 3.16
C PHE A 94 -8.24 -5.12 3.78
N ILE A 95 -6.94 -4.94 3.51
CA ILE A 95 -5.88 -5.80 4.05
C ILE A 95 -5.84 -5.75 5.58
N ALA A 96 -6.16 -4.61 6.19
CA ALA A 96 -6.12 -4.45 7.64
C ALA A 96 -7.16 -5.33 8.36
N LEU A 97 -8.32 -5.60 7.75
CA LEU A 97 -9.45 -6.24 8.41
C LEU A 97 -9.15 -7.61 9.05
N PRO A 98 -8.46 -8.56 8.39
CA PRO A 98 -8.12 -9.83 9.03
C PRO A 98 -7.14 -9.68 10.20
N PHE A 99 -6.22 -8.72 10.14
CA PHE A 99 -5.29 -8.46 11.23
C PHE A 99 -6.00 -7.87 12.44
N ILE A 100 -6.86 -6.88 12.23
CA ILE A 100 -7.68 -6.25 13.29
C ILE A 100 -8.54 -7.29 14.00
N LYS A 101 -9.18 -8.21 13.26
CA LYS A 101 -9.97 -9.31 13.84
C LYS A 101 -9.16 -10.26 14.69
N ASN A 102 -7.85 -10.31 14.49
CA ASN A 102 -6.92 -11.13 15.27
C ASN A 102 -6.12 -10.33 16.30
N GLY A 103 -6.56 -9.14 16.66
CA GLY A 103 -5.95 -8.33 17.73
C GLY A 103 -4.66 -7.62 17.33
N ILE A 104 -4.39 -7.47 16.02
CA ILE A 104 -3.19 -6.82 15.49
C ILE A 104 -3.58 -5.46 14.90
N ALA A 105 -2.95 -4.39 15.37
CA ALA A 105 -3.09 -3.05 14.78
C ALA A 105 -2.37 -2.98 13.43
N VAL A 106 -2.85 -2.11 12.53
CA VAL A 106 -2.24 -1.92 11.21
C VAL A 106 -2.02 -0.45 10.91
N ALA A 107 -0.78 -0.06 10.65
CA ALA A 107 -0.43 1.22 10.05
C ALA A 107 -0.33 1.02 8.54
N ASN A 108 -1.33 1.51 7.81
CA ASN A 108 -1.39 1.45 6.34
C ASN A 108 -0.79 2.74 5.77
N VAL A 109 0.43 2.66 5.24
CA VAL A 109 1.26 3.81 4.85
C VAL A 109 1.11 4.13 3.37
N ASN A 110 0.89 5.41 3.08
CA ASN A 110 0.97 5.97 1.74
C ASN A 110 2.36 6.56 1.48
N TYR A 111 2.72 6.78 0.23
CA TYR A 111 3.97 7.41 -0.21
C TYR A 111 3.80 8.00 -1.61
N ASP A 112 4.67 8.93 -2.02
CA ASP A 112 4.65 9.53 -3.34
C ASP A 112 5.01 8.50 -4.42
N LEU A 113 4.60 8.75 -5.66
CA LEU A 113 4.70 7.81 -6.76
C LEU A 113 5.55 8.35 -7.91
N CYS A 114 6.26 7.46 -8.62
CA CYS A 114 6.89 7.78 -9.88
C CYS A 114 5.83 8.14 -10.96
N PRO A 115 6.12 9.05 -11.89
CA PRO A 115 7.39 9.76 -12.08
C PRO A 115 7.51 11.10 -11.31
N SER A 116 6.55 11.43 -10.42
CA SER A 116 6.58 12.68 -9.65
C SER A 116 7.77 12.75 -8.69
N VAL A 117 8.22 11.60 -8.22
CA VAL A 117 9.42 11.40 -7.42
C VAL A 117 10.24 10.24 -7.98
N THR A 118 11.49 10.13 -7.54
CA THR A 118 12.39 9.01 -7.86
C THR A 118 12.16 7.84 -6.91
N LEU A 119 12.63 6.64 -7.29
CA LEU A 119 12.63 5.47 -6.39
C LEU A 119 13.44 5.70 -5.11
N THR A 120 14.53 6.46 -5.18
CA THR A 120 15.34 6.80 -4.00
C THR A 120 14.52 7.64 -3.02
N GLU A 121 13.80 8.66 -3.50
CA GLU A 121 12.92 9.46 -2.66
C GLU A 121 11.80 8.63 -2.03
N ILE A 122 11.23 7.65 -2.75
CA ILE A 122 10.23 6.72 -2.17
C ILE A 122 10.86 5.90 -1.04
N VAL A 123 12.09 5.40 -1.20
CA VAL A 123 12.79 4.67 -0.14
C VAL A 123 13.01 5.55 1.09
N ASP A 124 13.41 6.80 0.90
CA ASP A 124 13.58 7.77 1.98
C ASP A 124 12.26 8.02 2.73
N GLU A 125 11.16 8.18 2.00
CA GLU A 125 9.81 8.34 2.59
C GLU A 125 9.36 7.11 3.39
N ILE A 126 9.65 5.90 2.90
CA ILE A 126 9.35 4.64 3.60
C ILE A 126 10.15 4.55 4.92
N ILE A 127 11.43 4.94 4.90
CA ILE A 127 12.27 4.99 6.10
C ILE A 127 11.74 6.03 7.08
N GLU A 128 11.36 7.21 6.60
CA GLU A 128 10.76 8.27 7.41
C GLU A 128 9.45 7.81 8.08
N ALA A 129 8.56 7.18 7.31
CA ALA A 129 7.33 6.60 7.82
C ALA A 129 7.58 5.54 8.90
N PHE A 130 8.56 4.66 8.70
CA PHE A 130 8.93 3.65 9.68
C PHE A 130 9.41 4.29 11.00
N HIS A 131 10.27 5.30 10.92
CA HIS A 131 10.74 6.00 12.10
C HIS A 131 9.62 6.76 12.81
N PHE A 132 8.73 7.40 12.05
CA PHE A 132 7.56 8.06 12.61
C PHE A 132 6.69 7.07 13.39
N VAL A 133 6.29 5.97 12.77
CA VAL A 133 5.46 4.93 13.41
C VAL A 133 6.14 4.38 14.66
N ARG A 134 7.43 4.06 14.60
CA ARG A 134 8.21 3.56 15.74
C ARG A 134 8.19 4.54 16.91
N ASN A 135 8.28 5.84 16.66
CA ASN A 135 8.29 6.86 17.71
C ASN A 135 6.89 7.07 18.29
N GLN A 136 5.85 7.00 17.46
CA GLN A 136 4.45 7.22 17.87
C GLN A 136 3.81 6.01 18.56
N VAL A 137 4.35 4.81 18.38
CA VAL A 137 3.73 3.58 18.87
C VAL A 137 3.50 3.59 20.40
N GLN A 138 4.27 4.35 21.16
CA GLN A 138 4.09 4.49 22.61
C GLN A 138 2.86 5.35 22.98
N GLU A 139 2.47 6.27 22.09
CA GLU A 139 1.32 7.18 22.30
C GLU A 139 0.02 6.54 21.78
N TRP A 140 0.11 5.53 20.93
CA TRP A 140 -1.04 4.81 20.36
C TRP A 140 -1.50 3.59 21.19
N LYS A 141 -0.97 3.45 22.40
CA LYS A 141 -1.30 2.34 23.33
C LYS A 141 -2.60 2.58 24.11
#